data_61052fabb2927ab5a6332fa99c8301cb
#
_entry.id   61052fabb2927ab5a6332fa99c8301cb
#
_cell.length_a   1.000
_cell.length_b   1.000
_cell.length_c   1.000
_cell.angle_alpha   90.00
_cell.angle_beta   90.00
_cell.angle_gamma   90.00
#
_symmetry.space_group_name_H-M   'P 1'
#
loop_
_entity.id
_entity.type
_entity.pdbx_description
1 polymer ?
#
loop_
_entity_poly.entity_id
_entity_poly.type
_entity_poly.pdbx_seq_one_letter_code
_entity_poly.pdbx_strand_id
1 'polypeptide(L)'
;RGSEILILDEPTAVLTPQETEKLFAVLRNMRADGRSIIIITHKLHEVLALSDRVSVLRKGKYIGTVNTCDATESSLTEMMVGEKVSLNIDRPEPENPREILKVSGLTCLDNEGVKSLDDVSFTAFGGEILGVAGIAGSGQKELLETIAGLRHASNGSIIYSPEGKSPEELVGKSPME
;
A
#
# COMPACT_ATOMS: atom_id res chain seq x y z
N ARG A 1 -22.47 -3.01 28.65
CA ARG A 1 -21.38 -2.90 29.64
C ARG A 1 -20.20 -2.31 28.90
N GLY A 2 -19.78 -1.09 29.27
CA GLY A 2 -18.66 -0.41 28.61
C GLY A 2 -17.35 -1.11 28.96
N SER A 3 -16.58 -1.53 27.92
CA SER A 3 -15.22 -2.02 28.12
C SER A 3 -14.31 -0.87 28.60
N GLU A 4 -13.52 -1.09 29.64
CA GLU A 4 -12.56 -0.11 30.16
C GLU A 4 -11.26 -0.09 29.32
N ILE A 5 -10.99 -1.20 28.62
CA ILE A 5 -9.80 -1.36 27.77
C ILE A 5 -10.25 -1.79 26.39
N LEU A 6 -9.74 -1.12 25.36
CA LEU A 6 -9.91 -1.44 23.96
C LEU A 6 -8.55 -1.80 23.36
N ILE A 7 -8.48 -2.95 22.68
CA ILE A 7 -7.28 -3.38 21.95
C ILE A 7 -7.63 -3.47 20.48
N LEU A 8 -6.86 -2.81 19.63
CA LEU A 8 -7.02 -2.74 18.19
C LEU A 8 -5.72 -3.19 17.51
N ASP A 9 -5.84 -4.13 16.57
CA ASP A 9 -4.72 -4.63 15.78
C ASP A 9 -4.91 -4.20 14.33
N GLU A 10 -3.97 -3.41 13.80
CA GLU A 10 -3.97 -2.81 12.46
C GLU A 10 -5.32 -2.24 12.00
N PRO A 11 -6.00 -1.41 12.82
CA PRO A 11 -7.39 -1.02 12.55
C PRO A 11 -7.58 -0.15 11.31
N THR A 12 -6.50 0.41 10.78
CA THR A 12 -6.50 1.33 9.63
C THR A 12 -6.03 0.67 8.33
N ALA A 13 -5.77 -0.65 8.33
CA ALA A 13 -5.16 -1.34 7.19
C ALA A 13 -5.95 -1.20 5.87
N VAL A 14 -7.28 -1.11 5.98
CA VAL A 14 -8.20 -1.01 4.82
C VAL A 14 -8.98 0.30 4.77
N LEU A 15 -8.70 1.23 5.68
CA LEU A 15 -9.41 2.51 5.76
C LEU A 15 -8.81 3.56 4.84
N THR A 16 -9.66 4.41 4.31
CA THR A 16 -9.25 5.65 3.65
C THR A 16 -8.71 6.65 4.68
N PRO A 17 -7.93 7.67 4.28
CA PRO A 17 -7.48 8.72 5.21
C PRO A 17 -8.63 9.39 5.97
N GLN A 18 -9.76 9.64 5.30
CA GLN A 18 -10.93 10.27 5.92
C GLN A 18 -11.60 9.35 6.97
N GLU A 19 -11.61 8.05 6.73
CA GLU A 19 -12.14 7.06 7.70
C GLU A 19 -11.18 6.89 8.87
N THR A 20 -9.88 6.92 8.62
CA THR A 20 -8.84 6.90 9.68
C THR A 20 -9.01 8.09 10.63
N GLU A 21 -9.20 9.30 10.11
CA GLU A 21 -9.45 10.48 10.95
C GLU A 21 -10.74 10.36 11.78
N LYS A 22 -11.80 9.80 11.22
CA LYS A 22 -13.04 9.53 11.97
C LYS A 22 -12.80 8.51 13.09
N LEU A 23 -12.08 7.44 12.81
CA LEU A 23 -11.69 6.46 13.82
C LEU A 23 -10.88 7.13 14.94
N PHE A 24 -9.87 7.92 14.59
CA PHE A 24 -9.04 8.63 15.57
C PHE A 24 -9.86 9.59 16.43
N ALA A 25 -10.84 10.29 15.87
CA ALA A 25 -11.75 11.15 16.65
C ALA A 25 -12.53 10.33 17.70
N VAL A 26 -13.05 9.16 17.31
CA VAL A 26 -13.75 8.24 18.23
C VAL A 26 -12.81 7.77 19.35
N LEU A 27 -11.58 7.36 19.01
CA LEU A 27 -10.60 6.89 19.99
C LEU A 27 -10.18 8.00 20.96
N ARG A 28 -9.99 9.24 20.47
CA ARG A 28 -9.71 10.41 21.35
C ARG A 28 -10.87 10.68 22.31
N ASN A 29 -12.13 10.56 21.87
CA ASN A 29 -13.29 10.70 22.74
C ASN A 29 -13.33 9.60 23.81
N MET A 30 -13.10 8.35 23.43
CA MET A 30 -13.04 7.23 24.39
C MET A 30 -11.93 7.42 25.43
N ARG A 31 -10.77 7.94 25.01
CA ARG A 31 -9.68 8.30 25.92
C ARG A 31 -10.10 9.42 26.88
N ALA A 32 -10.79 10.45 26.39
CA ALA A 32 -11.31 11.54 27.22
C ALA A 32 -12.34 11.04 28.26
N ASP A 33 -13.11 10.00 27.94
CA ASP A 33 -14.02 9.30 28.85
C ASP A 33 -13.29 8.38 29.86
N GLY A 34 -11.95 8.42 29.92
CA GLY A 34 -11.14 7.65 30.87
C GLY A 34 -10.87 6.20 30.46
N ARG A 35 -11.13 5.80 29.21
CA ARG A 35 -10.84 4.44 28.73
C ARG A 35 -9.39 4.30 28.31
N SER A 36 -8.84 3.11 28.49
CA SER A 36 -7.50 2.75 28.02
C SER A 36 -7.59 2.15 26.63
N ILE A 37 -6.69 2.58 25.71
CA ILE A 37 -6.66 2.09 24.34
C ILE A 37 -5.26 1.57 24.05
N ILE A 38 -5.18 0.36 23.51
CA ILE A 38 -3.95 -0.23 22.97
C ILE A 38 -4.16 -0.38 21.47
N ILE A 39 -3.34 0.31 20.69
CA ILE A 39 -3.33 0.18 19.23
C ILE A 39 -2.03 -0.46 18.79
N ILE A 40 -2.13 -1.49 17.95
CA ILE A 40 -1.00 -2.17 17.34
C ILE A 40 -0.98 -1.75 15.88
N THR A 41 0.11 -1.15 15.43
CA THR A 41 0.30 -0.74 14.05
C THR A 41 1.79 -0.54 13.75
N HIS A 42 2.15 -0.67 12.47
CA HIS A 42 3.49 -0.35 11.97
C HIS A 42 3.55 1.05 11.30
N LYS A 43 2.43 1.74 11.22
CA LYS A 43 2.33 3.08 10.61
C LYS A 43 2.71 4.16 11.62
N LEU A 44 3.97 4.57 11.60
CA LEU A 44 4.53 5.48 12.61
C LEU A 44 3.82 6.84 12.69
N HIS A 45 3.38 7.40 11.55
CA HIS A 45 2.61 8.64 11.52
C HIS A 45 1.28 8.53 12.30
N GLU A 46 0.62 7.36 12.27
CA GLU A 46 -0.61 7.12 13.03
C GLU A 46 -0.32 7.03 14.53
N VAL A 47 0.76 6.35 14.89
CA VAL A 47 1.23 6.26 16.26
C VAL A 47 1.50 7.65 16.83
N LEU A 48 2.27 8.47 16.11
CA LEU A 48 2.61 9.84 16.51
C LEU A 48 1.40 10.77 16.59
N ALA A 49 0.38 10.55 15.74
CA ALA A 49 -0.82 11.37 15.73
C ALA A 49 -1.83 11.05 16.86
N LEU A 50 -1.82 9.80 17.37
CA LEU A 50 -2.89 9.31 18.24
C LEU A 50 -2.43 8.97 19.66
N SER A 51 -1.26 8.33 19.82
CA SER A 51 -0.85 7.75 21.11
C SER A 51 -0.18 8.74 22.05
N ASP A 52 -0.26 8.49 23.35
CA ASP A 52 0.46 9.25 24.38
C ASP A 52 1.89 8.73 24.56
N ARG A 53 2.08 7.43 24.40
CA ARG A 53 3.37 6.73 24.51
C ARG A 53 3.42 5.56 23.56
N VAL A 54 4.62 5.18 23.14
CA VAL A 54 4.90 4.11 22.20
C VAL A 54 5.80 3.08 22.85
N SER A 55 5.38 1.82 22.83
CA SER A 55 6.20 0.67 23.20
C SER A 55 6.66 -0.05 21.93
N VAL A 56 7.97 -0.23 21.79
CA VAL A 56 8.55 -0.86 20.60
C VAL A 56 8.92 -2.31 20.90
N LEU A 57 8.47 -3.21 20.01
CA LEU A 57 8.88 -4.61 19.98
C LEU A 57 9.73 -4.89 18.72
N ARG A 58 10.78 -5.68 18.88
CA ARG A 58 11.65 -6.11 17.78
C ARG A 58 12.03 -7.57 17.94
N LYS A 59 11.71 -8.41 16.94
CA LYS A 59 11.99 -9.86 16.97
C LYS A 59 11.52 -10.53 18.27
N GLY A 60 10.30 -10.19 18.73
CA GLY A 60 9.69 -10.72 19.95
C GLY A 60 10.26 -10.15 21.26
N LYS A 61 11.19 -9.19 21.20
CA LYS A 61 11.78 -8.57 22.39
C LYS A 61 11.22 -7.16 22.60
N TYR A 62 10.95 -6.82 23.84
CA TYR A 62 10.66 -5.45 24.24
C TYR A 62 11.94 -4.61 24.19
N ILE A 63 11.90 -3.50 23.44
CA ILE A 63 13.04 -2.60 23.24
C ILE A 63 12.96 -1.40 24.19
N GLY A 64 11.77 -0.87 24.39
CA GLY A 64 11.57 0.28 25.26
C GLY A 64 10.21 0.94 25.06
N THR A 65 9.89 1.90 25.93
CA THR A 65 8.73 2.79 25.80
C THR A 65 9.21 4.22 25.84
N VAL A 66 8.69 5.04 24.92
CA VAL A 66 8.96 6.48 24.82
C VAL A 66 7.63 7.25 24.84
N ASN A 67 7.64 8.48 25.34
CA ASN A 67 6.49 9.37 25.18
C ASN A 67 6.43 9.84 23.72
N THR A 68 5.24 9.94 23.17
CA THR A 68 5.06 10.34 21.78
C THR A 68 5.57 11.76 21.50
N CYS A 69 5.44 12.66 22.48
CA CYS A 69 5.96 14.03 22.36
C CYS A 69 7.50 14.12 22.21
N ASP A 70 8.22 13.09 22.66
CA ASP A 70 9.69 13.01 22.60
C ASP A 70 10.18 12.15 21.44
N ALA A 71 9.25 11.56 20.66
CA ALA A 71 9.54 10.62 19.58
C ALA A 71 9.42 11.28 18.20
N THR A 72 10.23 10.77 17.27
CA THR A 72 10.12 11.08 15.84
C THR A 72 9.99 9.79 15.05
N GLU A 73 9.52 9.85 13.80
CA GLU A 73 9.50 8.66 12.91
C GLU A 73 10.88 8.02 12.80
N SER A 74 11.93 8.83 12.70
CA SER A 74 13.32 8.36 12.61
C SER A 74 13.74 7.61 13.88
N SER A 75 13.46 8.17 15.07
CA SER A 75 13.84 7.53 16.35
C SER A 75 13.08 6.22 16.57
N LEU A 76 11.79 6.18 16.23
CA LEU A 76 10.99 4.96 16.31
C LEU A 76 11.46 3.91 15.31
N THR A 77 11.77 4.32 14.08
CA THR A 77 12.33 3.42 13.06
C THR A 77 13.66 2.81 13.53
N GLU A 78 14.56 3.61 14.10
CA GLU A 78 15.83 3.12 14.67
C GLU A 78 15.58 2.09 15.78
N MET A 79 14.62 2.33 16.67
CA MET A 79 14.24 1.35 17.71
C MET A 79 13.68 0.06 17.11
N MET A 80 12.86 0.14 16.07
CA MET A 80 12.21 -1.02 15.41
C MET A 80 13.21 -1.84 14.62
N VAL A 81 14.11 -1.21 13.86
CA VAL A 81 15.09 -1.89 12.98
C VAL A 81 16.36 -2.22 13.74
N GLY A 82 16.82 -1.34 14.63
CA GLY A 82 18.04 -1.48 15.42
C GLY A 82 19.28 -0.86 14.81
N GLU A 83 19.12 -0.18 13.68
CA GLU A 83 20.19 0.53 12.95
C GLU A 83 19.64 1.87 12.49
N LYS A 84 20.53 2.86 12.31
CA LYS A 84 20.13 4.13 11.70
C LYS A 84 19.76 3.88 10.24
N VAL A 85 18.49 4.02 9.93
CA VAL A 85 17.99 3.89 8.56
C VAL A 85 17.97 5.27 7.93
N SER A 86 18.71 5.46 6.84
CA SER A 86 18.52 6.61 5.97
C SER A 86 17.22 6.40 5.18
N LEU A 87 16.24 7.25 5.39
CA LEU A 87 15.00 7.25 4.61
C LEU A 87 15.19 7.87 3.22
N ASN A 88 16.35 8.47 2.96
CA ASN A 88 16.69 8.97 1.63
C ASN A 88 17.18 7.80 0.77
N ILE A 89 16.34 7.38 -0.15
CA ILE A 89 16.69 6.43 -1.20
C ILE A 89 17.23 7.27 -2.36
N ASP A 90 18.53 7.12 -2.64
CA ASP A 90 19.11 7.64 -3.87
C ASP A 90 18.55 6.85 -5.06
N ARG A 91 17.86 7.54 -5.94
CA ARG A 91 17.23 6.96 -7.14
C ARG A 91 17.86 7.61 -8.36
N PRO A 92 18.93 7.01 -8.91
CA PRO A 92 19.45 7.50 -10.17
C PRO A 92 18.39 7.41 -11.26
N GLU A 93 18.30 8.42 -12.11
CA GLU A 93 17.44 8.38 -13.27
C GLU A 93 17.92 7.27 -14.24
N PRO A 94 17.00 6.48 -14.82
CA PRO A 94 17.39 5.44 -15.75
C PRO A 94 18.02 6.04 -17.02
N GLU A 95 19.18 5.53 -17.38
CA GLU A 95 19.84 5.90 -18.63
C GLU A 95 19.11 5.23 -19.81
N ASN A 96 18.55 6.05 -20.74
CA ASN A 96 17.83 5.58 -21.92
C ASN A 96 16.63 4.65 -21.62
N PRO A 97 15.57 5.14 -20.99
CA PRO A 97 14.38 4.34 -20.67
C PRO A 97 13.72 3.82 -21.95
N ARG A 98 13.62 2.48 -22.07
CA ARG A 98 12.93 1.81 -23.16
C ARG A 98 11.54 1.35 -22.70
N GLU A 99 10.51 1.49 -23.53
CA GLU A 99 9.19 0.93 -23.24
C GLU A 99 9.29 -0.60 -23.11
N ILE A 100 8.90 -1.12 -21.94
CA ILE A 100 8.89 -2.56 -21.66
C ILE A 100 7.47 -3.11 -21.65
N LEU A 101 6.53 -2.36 -21.08
CA LEU A 101 5.12 -2.74 -21.06
C LEU A 101 4.28 -1.53 -21.44
N LYS A 102 3.39 -1.69 -22.41
CA LYS A 102 2.43 -0.67 -22.82
C LYS A 102 1.01 -1.22 -22.68
N VAL A 103 0.24 -0.61 -21.82
CA VAL A 103 -1.19 -0.88 -21.63
C VAL A 103 -1.97 0.23 -22.29
N SER A 104 -2.97 -0.11 -23.12
CA SER A 104 -3.76 0.86 -23.90
C SER A 104 -5.24 0.50 -23.85
N GLY A 105 -6.08 1.39 -23.32
CA GLY A 105 -7.53 1.25 -23.33
C GLY A 105 -8.07 0.03 -22.60
N LEU A 106 -7.34 -0.48 -21.59
CA LEU A 106 -7.66 -1.73 -20.93
C LEU A 106 -8.97 -1.62 -20.14
N THR A 107 -9.92 -2.47 -20.50
CA THR A 107 -11.24 -2.53 -19.85
C THR A 107 -11.53 -3.96 -19.44
N CYS A 108 -11.97 -4.16 -18.20
CA CYS A 108 -12.40 -5.45 -17.69
C CYS A 108 -13.79 -5.36 -17.07
N LEU A 109 -14.58 -6.40 -17.21
CA LEU A 109 -15.87 -6.54 -16.57
C LEU A 109 -15.76 -7.55 -15.41
N ASP A 110 -16.55 -7.36 -14.38
CA ASP A 110 -16.76 -8.35 -13.35
C ASP A 110 -17.85 -9.38 -13.77
N ASN A 111 -18.17 -10.31 -12.87
CA ASN A 111 -19.18 -11.34 -13.12
C ASN A 111 -20.62 -10.80 -13.26
N GLU A 112 -20.87 -9.58 -12.84
CA GLU A 112 -22.14 -8.88 -12.94
C GLU A 112 -22.22 -7.97 -14.17
N GLY A 113 -21.13 -7.90 -14.96
CA GLY A 113 -21.01 -7.06 -16.16
C GLY A 113 -20.69 -5.60 -15.86
N VAL A 114 -20.28 -5.28 -14.61
CA VAL A 114 -19.84 -3.96 -14.22
C VAL A 114 -18.36 -3.80 -14.54
N LYS A 115 -17.97 -2.62 -15.02
CA LYS A 115 -16.56 -2.33 -15.32
C LYS A 115 -15.74 -2.29 -14.02
N SER A 116 -14.84 -3.24 -13.88
CA SER A 116 -13.82 -3.27 -12.82
C SER A 116 -12.54 -2.53 -13.22
N LEU A 117 -12.28 -2.41 -14.54
CA LEU A 117 -11.33 -1.49 -15.15
C LEU A 117 -12.03 -0.77 -16.29
N ASP A 118 -11.81 0.53 -16.47
CA ASP A 118 -12.41 1.35 -17.53
C ASP A 118 -11.35 2.22 -18.20
N ASP A 119 -10.97 1.86 -19.43
CA ASP A 119 -10.06 2.60 -20.32
C ASP A 119 -8.69 2.93 -19.67
N VAL A 120 -8.09 1.96 -18.98
CA VAL A 120 -6.81 2.15 -18.28
C VAL A 120 -5.66 2.11 -19.28
N SER A 121 -4.84 3.16 -19.28
CA SER A 121 -3.69 3.27 -20.18
C SER A 121 -2.47 3.79 -19.42
N PHE A 122 -1.32 3.13 -19.61
CA PHE A 122 -0.03 3.57 -19.10
C PHE A 122 1.10 2.85 -19.81
N THR A 123 2.32 3.35 -19.62
CA THR A 123 3.55 2.70 -20.12
C THR A 123 4.51 2.53 -18.96
N ALA A 124 5.14 1.35 -18.88
CA ALA A 124 6.23 1.08 -17.94
C ALA A 124 7.55 0.94 -18.72
N PHE A 125 8.59 1.58 -18.21
CA PHE A 125 9.89 1.66 -18.85
C PHE A 125 10.94 0.81 -18.13
N GLY A 126 11.95 0.39 -18.87
CA GLY A 126 13.10 -0.30 -18.28
C GLY A 126 13.87 0.60 -17.32
N GLY A 127 14.23 0.06 -16.14
CA GLY A 127 14.98 0.78 -15.12
C GLY A 127 14.13 1.67 -14.20
N GLU A 128 12.80 1.73 -14.39
CA GLU A 128 11.90 2.46 -13.48
C GLU A 128 11.16 1.52 -12.51
N ILE A 129 10.64 2.12 -11.45
CA ILE A 129 9.63 1.49 -10.58
C ILE A 129 8.33 2.28 -10.75
N LEU A 130 7.39 1.74 -11.50
CA LEU A 130 6.06 2.32 -11.68
C LEU A 130 5.15 1.93 -10.50
N GLY A 131 4.76 2.90 -9.69
CA GLY A 131 3.82 2.69 -8.59
C GLY A 131 2.37 2.79 -9.06
N VAL A 132 1.53 1.80 -8.70
CA VAL A 132 0.08 1.84 -8.93
C VAL A 132 -0.61 2.01 -7.58
N ALA A 133 -1.24 3.15 -7.36
CA ALA A 133 -1.92 3.49 -6.11
C ALA A 133 -3.43 3.54 -6.30
N GLY A 134 -4.16 3.19 -5.24
CA GLY A 134 -5.61 3.26 -5.17
C GLY A 134 -6.12 2.73 -3.83
N ILE A 135 -7.36 3.05 -3.49
CA ILE A 135 -8.03 2.46 -2.33
C ILE A 135 -8.49 1.04 -2.64
N ALA A 136 -8.82 0.26 -1.61
CA ALA A 136 -9.34 -1.10 -1.80
C ALA A 136 -10.58 -1.09 -2.73
N GLY A 137 -10.60 -1.99 -3.71
CA GLY A 137 -11.67 -2.08 -4.70
C GLY A 137 -11.58 -1.12 -5.89
N SER A 138 -10.45 -0.39 -6.06
CA SER A 138 -10.24 0.52 -7.21
C SER A 138 -9.69 -0.17 -8.46
N GLY A 139 -9.67 -1.51 -8.53
CA GLY A 139 -9.29 -2.24 -9.72
C GLY A 139 -7.82 -2.67 -9.79
N GLN A 140 -6.99 -2.41 -8.75
CA GLN A 140 -5.57 -2.79 -8.77
C GLN A 140 -5.38 -4.31 -8.90
N LYS A 141 -6.22 -5.10 -8.22
CA LYS A 141 -6.21 -6.56 -8.30
C LYS A 141 -6.55 -7.02 -9.72
N GLU A 142 -7.61 -6.46 -10.29
CA GLU A 142 -8.07 -6.76 -11.64
C GLU A 142 -7.01 -6.40 -12.69
N LEU A 143 -6.33 -5.26 -12.51
CA LEU A 143 -5.22 -4.84 -13.36
C LEU A 143 -4.07 -5.86 -13.33
N LEU A 144 -3.62 -6.25 -12.13
CA LEU A 144 -2.55 -7.24 -11.98
C LEU A 144 -2.94 -8.60 -12.57
N GLU A 145 -4.16 -9.08 -12.29
CA GLU A 145 -4.67 -10.34 -12.81
C GLU A 145 -4.75 -10.33 -14.34
N THR A 146 -5.14 -9.20 -14.94
CA THR A 146 -5.25 -9.07 -16.40
C THR A 146 -3.87 -9.04 -17.06
N ILE A 147 -2.92 -8.29 -16.50
CA ILE A 147 -1.53 -8.26 -17.01
C ILE A 147 -0.88 -9.65 -16.89
N ALA A 148 -1.17 -10.37 -15.81
CA ALA A 148 -0.66 -11.72 -15.58
C ALA A 148 -1.39 -12.81 -16.39
N GLY A 149 -2.39 -12.47 -17.22
CA GLY A 149 -3.17 -13.44 -18.01
C GLY A 149 -4.15 -14.29 -17.19
N LEU A 150 -4.41 -13.92 -15.92
CA LEU A 150 -5.35 -14.62 -15.05
C LEU A 150 -6.79 -14.15 -15.19
N ARG A 151 -7.00 -12.99 -15.81
CA ARG A 151 -8.30 -12.38 -16.08
C ARG A 151 -8.39 -11.95 -17.53
N HIS A 152 -9.56 -12.14 -18.12
CA HIS A 152 -9.81 -11.74 -19.51
C HIS A 152 -10.09 -10.22 -19.58
N ALA A 153 -9.42 -9.52 -20.52
CA ALA A 153 -9.75 -8.15 -20.89
C ALA A 153 -10.94 -8.15 -21.86
N SER A 154 -11.94 -7.31 -21.61
CA SER A 154 -13.06 -7.12 -22.54
C SER A 154 -12.71 -6.16 -23.68
N ASN A 155 -11.75 -5.27 -23.48
CA ASN A 155 -11.21 -4.36 -24.50
C ASN A 155 -9.80 -3.89 -24.12
N GLY A 156 -9.06 -3.37 -25.10
CA GLY A 156 -7.71 -2.82 -24.91
C GLY A 156 -6.61 -3.80 -25.35
N SER A 157 -5.36 -3.37 -25.16
CA SER A 157 -4.17 -4.14 -25.49
C SER A 157 -3.09 -4.01 -24.44
N ILE A 158 -2.25 -5.04 -24.31
CA ILE A 158 -1.10 -5.09 -23.40
C ILE A 158 0.10 -5.57 -24.23
N ILE A 159 0.96 -4.65 -24.63
CA ILE A 159 2.16 -4.97 -25.42
C ILE A 159 3.36 -5.10 -24.48
N TYR A 160 3.97 -6.25 -24.46
CA TYR A 160 5.23 -6.52 -23.79
C TYR A 160 6.39 -6.50 -24.79
N SER A 161 7.41 -5.71 -24.51
CA SER A 161 8.57 -5.49 -25.39
C SER A 161 9.86 -5.92 -24.69
N PRO A 162 10.15 -7.24 -24.60
CA PRO A 162 11.37 -7.73 -23.96
C PRO A 162 12.61 -7.36 -24.76
N GLU A 163 13.77 -7.37 -24.10
CA GLU A 163 15.04 -7.08 -24.76
C GLU A 163 15.41 -8.18 -25.74
N GLY A 164 15.84 -7.77 -26.95
CA GLY A 164 16.30 -8.68 -27.98
C GLY A 164 15.20 -9.55 -28.63
N LYS A 165 13.93 -9.27 -28.36
CA LYS A 165 12.80 -9.97 -29.00
C LYS A 165 11.79 -8.98 -29.60
N SER A 166 10.92 -9.46 -30.46
CA SER A 166 9.80 -8.67 -30.99
C SER A 166 8.77 -8.38 -29.89
N PRO A 167 8.10 -7.22 -29.95
CA PRO A 167 6.96 -6.93 -29.08
C PRO A 167 5.87 -8.01 -29.20
N GLU A 168 5.22 -8.29 -28.09
CA GLU A 168 4.25 -9.36 -27.95
C GLU A 168 2.97 -8.86 -27.29
N GLU A 169 1.80 -9.18 -27.88
CA GLU A 169 0.49 -8.91 -27.26
C GLU A 169 0.21 -9.98 -26.21
N LEU A 170 -0.12 -9.52 -24.98
CA LEU A 170 -0.41 -10.41 -23.85
C LEU A 170 -1.90 -10.67 -23.63
N VAL A 171 -2.79 -9.83 -24.19
CA VAL A 171 -4.24 -10.05 -24.02
C VAL A 171 -4.64 -11.37 -24.70
N GLY A 172 -5.30 -12.24 -23.93
CA GLY A 172 -5.75 -13.55 -24.38
C GLY A 172 -4.71 -14.67 -24.28
N LYS A 173 -3.50 -14.38 -23.77
CA LYS A 173 -2.50 -15.41 -23.48
C LYS A 173 -2.67 -15.98 -22.09
N SER A 174 -2.29 -17.25 -21.94
CA SER A 174 -2.21 -17.93 -20.66
C SER A 174 -0.91 -17.56 -19.92
N PRO A 175 -0.90 -17.51 -18.57
CA PRO A 175 0.33 -17.28 -17.77
C PRO A 175 1.45 -18.30 -18.02
N MET A 176 1.16 -19.41 -18.70
CA MET A 176 2.11 -20.49 -18.99
C MET A 176 2.66 -20.45 -20.43
N GLU A 177 2.27 -19.49 -21.23
CA GLU A 177 2.77 -19.23 -22.58
C GLU A 177 3.79 -18.10 -22.59
#